data_3a8f9d9af265f6de279b991471151ff1
#
_entry.id   3a8f9d9af265f6de279b991471151ff1
#
_cell.length_a   1.000
_cell.length_b   1.000
_cell.length_c   1.000
_cell.angle_alpha   90.00
_cell.angle_beta   90.00
_cell.angle_gamma   90.00
#
_symmetry.space_group_name_H-M   'P 1'
#
loop_
_entity.id
_entity.type
_entity.pdbx_description
1 polymer ?
#
loop_
_entity_poly.entity_id
_entity_poly.type
_entity_poly.pdbx_seq_one_letter_code
_entity_poly.pdbx_strand_id
1 'polypeptide(L)'
;QCNLGQNVYLGSAVTIGDCCKLQNNVSVYQGVTLGNGVFCGPSCVFTNDLTPRALYPKGTEHFLPTVVMDGASIGANATIVCGHTIGKNAMIGAGAVVVSDVPDHVLMLGVPAKPAGFVCACGQRLDGLICPVCGRKYKKIGEGLAETE
;
A
#
# COMPACT_ATOMS: atom_id res chain seq x y z
N GLN A 1 -14.33 10.46 6.00
CA GLN A 1 -13.61 11.71 5.71
C GLN A 1 -12.22 11.39 5.18
N CYS A 2 -11.94 11.70 3.91
CA CYS A 2 -10.61 11.56 3.35
C CYS A 2 -9.92 12.92 3.26
N ASN A 3 -8.59 12.93 3.32
CA ASN A 3 -7.77 14.11 3.10
C ASN A 3 -6.95 13.90 1.83
N LEU A 4 -7.13 14.78 0.85
CA LEU A 4 -6.41 14.75 -0.42
C LEU A 4 -5.51 15.98 -0.51
N GLY A 5 -4.22 15.75 -0.66
CA GLY A 5 -3.21 16.79 -0.84
C GLY A 5 -3.28 17.44 -2.22
N GLN A 6 -2.40 18.41 -2.45
CA GLN A 6 -2.31 19.10 -3.74
C GLN A 6 -1.83 18.15 -4.85
N ASN A 7 -2.37 18.33 -6.05
CA ASN A 7 -2.00 17.58 -7.25
C ASN A 7 -2.19 16.05 -7.11
N VAL A 8 -3.13 15.60 -6.27
CA VAL A 8 -3.51 14.19 -6.23
C VAL A 8 -4.26 13.86 -7.51
N TYR A 9 -3.79 12.85 -8.23
CA TYR A 9 -4.47 12.31 -9.41
C TYR A 9 -5.25 11.04 -9.03
N LEU A 10 -6.54 11.03 -9.34
CA LEU A 10 -7.40 9.86 -9.22
C LEU A 10 -7.95 9.50 -10.60
N GLY A 11 -7.58 8.34 -11.10
CA GLY A 11 -8.10 7.78 -12.35
C GLY A 11 -9.58 7.39 -12.24
N SER A 12 -10.18 7.05 -13.38
CA SER A 12 -11.51 6.45 -13.41
C SER A 12 -11.52 5.09 -12.70
N ALA A 13 -12.69 4.70 -12.16
CA ALA A 13 -12.86 3.41 -11.46
C ALA A 13 -11.84 3.17 -10.31
N VAL A 14 -11.42 4.24 -9.63
CA VAL A 14 -10.70 4.18 -8.35
C VAL A 14 -11.72 4.15 -7.23
N THR A 15 -11.53 3.27 -6.26
CA THR A 15 -12.32 3.22 -5.02
C THR A 15 -11.44 3.59 -3.84
N ILE A 16 -11.92 4.48 -2.98
CA ILE A 16 -11.22 4.90 -1.76
C ILE A 16 -12.18 4.75 -0.59
N GLY A 17 -11.77 3.98 0.42
CA GLY A 17 -12.49 3.81 1.67
C GLY A 17 -12.46 5.06 2.55
N ASP A 18 -12.96 4.94 3.76
CA ASP A 18 -13.05 6.05 4.70
C ASP A 18 -11.72 6.39 5.37
N CYS A 19 -11.59 7.64 5.82
CA CYS A 19 -10.46 8.14 6.62
C CYS A 19 -9.09 8.01 5.95
N CYS A 20 -9.01 7.87 4.62
CA CYS A 20 -7.75 7.82 3.88
C CYS A 20 -7.06 9.19 3.85
N LYS A 21 -5.72 9.16 3.82
CA LYS A 21 -4.88 10.35 3.68
C LYS A 21 -3.93 10.18 2.50
N LEU A 22 -4.20 10.88 1.41
CA LEU A 22 -3.34 10.93 0.23
C LEU A 22 -2.58 12.24 0.24
N GLN A 23 -1.27 12.18 0.36
CA GLN A 23 -0.42 13.37 0.42
C GLN A 23 -0.24 13.99 -0.97
N ASN A 24 0.51 15.10 -1.05
CA ASN A 24 0.71 15.83 -2.30
C ASN A 24 1.33 14.95 -3.40
N ASN A 25 0.89 15.15 -4.63
CA ASN A 25 1.42 14.51 -5.84
C ASN A 25 1.24 12.98 -5.88
N VAL A 26 0.34 12.41 -5.09
CA VAL A 26 0.00 10.98 -5.17
C VAL A 26 -0.75 10.71 -6.46
N SER A 27 -0.37 9.65 -7.19
CA SER A 27 -1.04 9.24 -8.42
C SER A 27 -1.65 7.86 -8.26
N VAL A 28 -2.98 7.81 -8.31
CA VAL A 28 -3.78 6.59 -8.21
C VAL A 28 -4.46 6.34 -9.55
N TYR A 29 -3.90 5.43 -10.34
CA TYR A 29 -4.43 5.12 -11.66
C TYR A 29 -5.63 4.16 -11.60
N GLN A 30 -6.31 4.02 -12.72
CA GLN A 30 -7.49 3.18 -12.86
C GLN A 30 -7.27 1.75 -12.34
N GLY A 31 -8.28 1.22 -11.65
CA GLY A 31 -8.29 -0.17 -11.14
C GLY A 31 -7.71 -0.34 -9.73
N VAL A 32 -7.34 0.75 -9.07
CA VAL A 32 -6.86 0.72 -7.68
C VAL A 32 -8.02 0.84 -6.70
N THR A 33 -8.00 -0.02 -5.69
CA THR A 33 -8.90 0.06 -4.53
C THR A 33 -8.08 0.29 -3.27
N LEU A 34 -8.38 1.37 -2.55
CA LEU A 34 -7.84 1.65 -1.22
C LEU A 34 -8.91 1.35 -0.17
N GLY A 35 -8.59 0.54 0.82
CA GLY A 35 -9.43 0.27 1.99
C GLY A 35 -9.55 1.47 2.92
N ASN A 36 -10.06 1.27 4.12
CA ASN A 36 -10.23 2.34 5.11
C ASN A 36 -8.89 2.69 5.78
N GLY A 37 -8.71 3.97 6.11
CA GLY A 37 -7.55 4.42 6.89
C GLY A 37 -6.19 4.26 6.17
N VAL A 38 -6.18 4.12 4.85
CA VAL A 38 -4.94 4.01 4.08
C VAL A 38 -4.20 5.34 4.06
N PHE A 39 -2.90 5.30 4.32
CA PHE A 39 -2.01 6.45 4.16
C PHE A 39 -1.17 6.29 2.89
N CYS A 40 -1.17 7.30 2.03
CA CYS A 40 -0.32 7.41 0.85
C CYS A 40 0.62 8.60 1.01
N GLY A 41 1.90 8.33 1.17
CA GLY A 41 2.96 9.34 1.30
C GLY A 41 3.15 10.16 0.03
N PRO A 42 3.79 11.35 0.12
CA PRO A 42 3.96 12.24 -1.02
C PRO A 42 4.60 11.55 -2.22
N SER A 43 4.06 11.82 -3.40
CA SER A 43 4.59 11.34 -4.68
C SER A 43 4.66 9.81 -4.83
N CYS A 44 3.97 9.03 -3.99
CA CYS A 44 3.82 7.62 -4.29
C CYS A 44 2.90 7.41 -5.49
N VAL A 45 3.10 6.33 -6.22
CA VAL A 45 2.37 6.03 -7.45
C VAL A 45 1.93 4.57 -7.52
N PHE A 46 0.72 4.36 -8.02
CA PHE A 46 0.18 3.04 -8.36
C PHE A 46 0.14 2.93 -9.87
N THR A 47 0.82 1.96 -10.46
CA THR A 47 0.73 1.69 -11.89
C THR A 47 -0.51 0.87 -12.23
N ASN A 48 -0.84 0.71 -13.52
CA ASN A 48 -1.94 -0.14 -13.97
C ASN A 48 -1.65 -0.97 -15.21
N ASP A 49 -0.58 -0.66 -15.95
CA ASP A 49 -0.12 -1.43 -17.12
C ASP A 49 1.32 -1.89 -16.90
N LEU A 50 1.58 -3.19 -17.05
CA LEU A 50 2.94 -3.78 -16.91
C LEU A 50 3.84 -3.52 -18.13
N THR A 51 3.25 -3.27 -19.28
CA THR A 51 3.99 -3.16 -20.54
C THR A 51 3.49 -2.01 -21.40
N PRO A 52 3.50 -0.77 -20.88
CA PRO A 52 2.95 0.38 -21.61
C PRO A 52 3.80 0.70 -22.85
N ARG A 53 3.12 0.99 -23.98
CA ARG A 53 3.75 1.43 -25.22
C ARG A 53 2.88 2.48 -25.91
N ALA A 54 3.44 3.65 -26.16
CA ALA A 54 2.72 4.76 -26.79
C ALA A 54 2.22 4.42 -28.21
N LEU A 55 3.05 3.73 -28.98
CA LEU A 55 2.71 3.34 -30.37
C LEU A 55 1.89 2.06 -30.48
N TYR A 56 1.70 1.35 -29.39
CA TYR A 56 0.92 0.10 -29.31
C TYR A 56 -0.03 0.19 -28.11
N PRO A 57 -1.02 1.11 -28.17
CA PRO A 57 -1.95 1.30 -27.07
C PRO A 57 -2.79 0.04 -26.86
N LYS A 58 -2.97 -0.31 -25.60
CA LYS A 58 -3.84 -1.42 -25.18
C LYS A 58 -5.13 -0.84 -24.59
N GLY A 59 -6.19 -1.64 -24.64
CA GLY A 59 -7.42 -1.29 -23.99
C GLY A 59 -7.33 -1.39 -22.46
N THR A 60 -8.28 -0.82 -21.76
CA THR A 60 -8.37 -0.82 -20.29
C THR A 60 -8.53 -2.24 -19.70
N GLU A 61 -8.95 -3.20 -20.54
CA GLU A 61 -9.04 -4.63 -20.20
C GLU A 61 -7.68 -5.28 -19.89
N HIS A 62 -6.58 -4.62 -20.27
CA HIS A 62 -5.22 -5.06 -19.95
C HIS A 62 -4.68 -4.47 -18.63
N PHE A 63 -5.42 -3.54 -18.02
CA PHE A 63 -5.02 -2.97 -16.75
C PHE A 63 -5.22 -3.97 -15.61
N LEU A 64 -4.20 -4.11 -14.78
CA LEU A 64 -4.24 -5.00 -13.63
C LEU A 64 -4.65 -4.23 -12.36
N PRO A 65 -5.61 -4.77 -11.60
CA PRO A 65 -6.07 -4.12 -10.37
C PRO A 65 -4.99 -4.19 -9.29
N THR A 66 -5.05 -3.22 -8.38
CA THR A 66 -4.27 -3.23 -7.14
C THR A 66 -5.21 -2.99 -5.96
N VAL A 67 -5.09 -3.80 -4.93
CA VAL A 67 -5.88 -3.66 -3.71
C VAL A 67 -4.96 -3.32 -2.55
N VAL A 68 -5.26 -2.23 -1.85
CA VAL A 68 -4.61 -1.86 -0.60
C VAL A 68 -5.62 -2.04 0.53
N MET A 69 -5.31 -2.93 1.46
CA MET A 69 -6.21 -3.26 2.56
C MET A 69 -6.18 -2.18 3.65
N ASP A 70 -7.13 -2.27 4.58
CA ASP A 70 -7.34 -1.30 5.64
C ASP A 70 -6.07 -1.02 6.44
N GLY A 71 -5.85 0.26 6.77
CA GLY A 71 -4.77 0.71 7.64
C GLY A 71 -3.36 0.62 7.05
N ALA A 72 -3.20 0.16 5.82
CA ALA A 72 -1.88 0.10 5.19
C ALA A 72 -1.28 1.50 4.96
N SER A 73 0.04 1.59 5.00
CA SER A 73 0.79 2.84 4.78
C SER A 73 1.78 2.68 3.63
N ILE A 74 1.71 3.59 2.67
CA ILE A 74 2.61 3.64 1.52
C ILE A 74 3.56 4.82 1.71
N GLY A 75 4.85 4.56 1.77
CA GLY A 75 5.89 5.59 1.97
C GLY A 75 6.03 6.55 0.80
N ALA A 76 6.65 7.71 1.07
CA ALA A 76 6.92 8.72 0.04
C ALA A 76 7.74 8.14 -1.12
N ASN A 77 7.42 8.55 -2.35
CA ASN A 77 8.08 8.09 -3.57
C ASN A 77 8.06 6.56 -3.80
N ALA A 78 7.25 5.81 -3.06
CA ALA A 78 7.10 4.39 -3.32
C ALA A 78 6.32 4.15 -4.63
N THR A 79 6.67 3.07 -5.33
CA THR A 79 5.96 2.62 -6.52
C THR A 79 5.30 1.28 -6.24
N ILE A 80 3.99 1.21 -6.42
CA ILE A 80 3.24 -0.03 -6.34
C ILE A 80 2.96 -0.51 -7.77
N VAL A 81 3.65 -1.55 -8.18
CA VAL A 81 3.42 -2.19 -9.48
C VAL A 81 2.08 -2.91 -9.42
N CYS A 82 1.30 -2.78 -10.49
CA CYS A 82 -0.08 -3.28 -10.54
C CYS A 82 -0.16 -4.82 -10.47
N GLY A 83 -1.36 -5.30 -10.12
CA GLY A 83 -1.65 -6.73 -10.02
C GLY A 83 -1.37 -7.34 -8.65
N HIS A 84 -1.14 -6.53 -7.62
CA HIS A 84 -0.78 -7.01 -6.29
C HIS A 84 -1.72 -6.50 -5.21
N THR A 85 -1.74 -7.22 -4.10
CA THR A 85 -2.47 -6.84 -2.88
C THR A 85 -1.48 -6.42 -1.79
N ILE A 86 -1.73 -5.26 -1.20
CA ILE A 86 -1.02 -4.79 0.00
C ILE A 86 -1.89 -5.11 1.20
N GLY A 87 -1.39 -5.96 2.08
CA GLY A 87 -2.11 -6.48 3.23
C GLY A 87 -2.48 -5.44 4.28
N LYS A 88 -3.37 -5.83 5.18
CA LYS A 88 -3.89 -5.00 6.26
C LYS A 88 -2.75 -4.51 7.16
N ASN A 89 -2.75 -3.21 7.47
CA ASN A 89 -1.72 -2.56 8.28
C ASN A 89 -0.28 -2.80 7.80
N ALA A 90 -0.06 -3.25 6.57
CA ALA A 90 1.27 -3.35 6.00
C ALA A 90 1.90 -1.97 5.82
N MET A 91 3.21 -1.91 5.85
CA MET A 91 3.95 -0.66 5.66
C MET A 91 4.97 -0.80 4.54
N ILE A 92 4.84 0.05 3.54
CA ILE A 92 5.79 0.15 2.43
C ILE A 92 6.72 1.32 2.72
N GLY A 93 8.02 1.06 2.79
CA GLY A 93 9.02 2.08 3.06
C GLY A 93 9.13 3.11 1.93
N ALA A 94 9.63 4.30 2.28
CA ALA A 94 9.85 5.35 1.29
C ALA A 94 10.80 4.89 0.17
N GLY A 95 10.46 5.22 -1.07
CA GLY A 95 11.25 4.86 -2.26
C GLY A 95 11.23 3.37 -2.62
N ALA A 96 10.46 2.53 -1.92
CA ALA A 96 10.38 1.11 -2.24
C ALA A 96 9.59 0.86 -3.54
N VAL A 97 9.95 -0.20 -4.27
CA VAL A 97 9.21 -0.66 -5.45
C VAL A 97 8.61 -2.04 -5.16
N VAL A 98 7.31 -2.09 -4.96
CA VAL A 98 6.57 -3.32 -4.66
C VAL A 98 6.23 -4.04 -5.95
N VAL A 99 6.67 -5.29 -6.07
CA VAL A 99 6.49 -6.15 -7.25
C VAL A 99 5.86 -7.50 -6.89
N SER A 100 5.29 -7.63 -5.70
CA SER A 100 4.64 -8.85 -5.21
C SER A 100 3.58 -8.50 -4.17
N ASP A 101 2.71 -9.46 -3.85
CA ASP A 101 1.79 -9.30 -2.75
C ASP A 101 2.53 -9.08 -1.42
N VAL A 102 1.94 -8.27 -0.56
CA VAL A 102 2.47 -7.95 0.76
C VAL A 102 1.53 -8.49 1.83
N PRO A 103 1.98 -9.39 2.71
CA PRO A 103 1.15 -9.92 3.78
C PRO A 103 0.80 -8.86 4.83
N ASP A 104 -0.22 -9.15 5.65
CA ASP A 104 -0.68 -8.26 6.71
C ASP A 104 0.45 -7.94 7.70
N HIS A 105 0.53 -6.67 8.10
CA HIS A 105 1.51 -6.16 9.06
C HIS A 105 2.98 -6.29 8.66
N VAL A 106 3.29 -6.63 7.41
CA VAL A 106 4.67 -6.73 6.93
C VAL A 106 5.22 -5.34 6.58
N LEU A 107 6.47 -5.09 6.99
CA LEU A 107 7.28 -3.96 6.53
C LEU A 107 8.05 -4.38 5.28
N MET A 108 7.83 -3.66 4.17
CA MET A 108 8.56 -3.87 2.91
C MET A 108 9.53 -2.72 2.66
N LEU A 109 10.78 -3.03 2.32
CA LEU A 109 11.81 -2.03 2.02
C LEU A 109 12.56 -2.39 0.74
N GLY A 110 13.03 -1.38 0.03
CA GLY A 110 14.02 -1.51 -1.05
C GLY A 110 13.44 -1.63 -2.46
N VAL A 111 14.34 -1.85 -3.43
CA VAL A 111 14.06 -1.95 -4.87
C VAL A 111 14.81 -3.18 -5.43
N PRO A 112 14.12 -4.28 -5.78
CA PRO A 112 12.71 -4.54 -5.47
C PRO A 112 12.47 -4.65 -3.97
N ALA A 113 11.26 -4.29 -3.52
CA ALA A 113 10.90 -4.35 -2.11
C ALA A 113 10.92 -5.78 -1.56
N LYS A 114 11.49 -5.93 -0.37
CA LYS A 114 11.58 -7.21 0.35
C LYS A 114 11.07 -7.06 1.78
N PRO A 115 10.54 -8.13 2.39
CA PRO A 115 10.16 -8.12 3.79
C PRO A 115 11.36 -7.75 4.70
N ALA A 116 11.15 -6.80 5.61
CA ALA A 116 12.16 -6.29 6.53
C ALA A 116 11.68 -6.33 7.99
N GLY A 117 10.65 -7.09 8.28
CA GLY A 117 10.06 -7.27 9.60
C GLY A 117 8.57 -6.98 9.62
N PHE A 118 8.05 -6.71 10.81
CA PHE A 118 6.63 -6.48 11.04
C PHE A 118 6.38 -5.12 11.68
N VAL A 119 5.15 -4.62 11.50
CA VAL A 119 4.68 -3.36 12.08
C VAL A 119 3.35 -3.57 12.80
N CYS A 120 3.20 -2.87 13.91
CA CYS A 120 1.95 -2.77 14.64
C CYS A 120 0.93 -1.90 13.88
N ALA A 121 -0.35 -2.08 14.14
CA ALA A 121 -1.40 -1.19 13.63
C ALA A 121 -1.19 0.30 14.03
N CYS A 122 -0.45 0.58 15.10
CA CYS A 122 -0.07 1.95 15.46
C CYS A 122 1.13 2.51 14.68
N GLY A 123 1.73 1.70 13.77
CA GLY A 123 2.90 2.08 12.96
C GLY A 123 4.26 1.75 13.58
N GLN A 124 4.29 1.28 14.82
CA GLN A 124 5.54 0.91 15.49
C GLN A 124 6.11 -0.37 14.88
N ARG A 125 7.41 -0.37 14.56
CA ARG A 125 8.13 -1.60 14.19
C ARG A 125 8.12 -2.59 15.36
N LEU A 126 7.90 -3.86 15.06
CA LEU A 126 7.85 -4.93 16.05
C LEU A 126 9.14 -5.73 16.06
N ASP A 127 9.73 -5.89 17.24
CA ASP A 127 10.87 -6.81 17.47
C ASP A 127 10.39 -8.18 17.98
N GLY A 128 9.12 -8.31 18.29
CA GLY A 128 8.44 -9.53 18.74
C GLY A 128 6.97 -9.47 18.41
N LEU A 129 6.15 -10.16 19.19
CA LEU A 129 4.71 -10.26 18.96
C LEU A 129 3.86 -9.34 19.87
N ILE A 130 4.52 -8.49 20.66
CA ILE A 130 3.86 -7.49 21.52
C ILE A 130 4.42 -6.12 21.16
N CYS A 131 3.52 -5.19 20.89
CA CYS A 131 3.93 -3.82 20.58
C CYS A 131 4.40 -3.09 21.85
N PRO A 132 5.63 -2.56 21.88
CA PRO A 132 6.17 -1.87 23.06
C PRO A 132 5.51 -0.52 23.32
N VAL A 133 4.80 0.04 22.34
CA VAL A 133 4.17 1.36 22.43
C VAL A 133 2.71 1.29 22.87
N CYS A 134 1.91 0.42 22.24
CA CYS A 134 0.47 0.36 22.50
C CYS A 134 0.00 -0.96 23.14
N GLY A 135 0.91 -1.90 23.36
CA GLY A 135 0.60 -3.16 24.05
C GLY A 135 -0.16 -4.20 23.21
N ARG A 136 -0.53 -3.89 21.96
CA ARG A 136 -1.21 -4.86 21.09
C ARG A 136 -0.39 -6.13 20.91
N LYS A 137 -1.08 -7.25 20.90
CA LYS A 137 -0.48 -8.59 20.77
C LYS A 137 -0.82 -9.17 19.40
N TYR A 138 0.10 -9.93 18.88
CA TYR A 138 -0.01 -10.53 17.55
C TYR A 138 0.31 -12.02 17.58
N LYS A 139 -0.18 -12.74 16.59
CA LYS A 139 0.25 -14.10 16.26
C LYS A 139 0.63 -14.18 14.79
N LYS A 140 1.56 -15.06 14.45
CA LYS A 140 1.91 -15.32 13.04
C LYS A 140 0.78 -16.06 12.34
N ILE A 141 0.43 -15.60 11.13
CA ILE A 141 -0.48 -16.27 10.20
C ILE A 141 0.18 -16.25 8.82
N GLY A 142 0.64 -17.41 8.34
CA GLY A 142 1.43 -17.49 7.10
C GLY A 142 2.67 -16.61 7.20
N GLU A 143 2.85 -15.72 6.24
CA GLU A 143 3.97 -14.76 6.20
C GLU A 143 3.66 -13.42 6.88
N GLY A 144 2.44 -13.24 7.38
CA GLY A 144 1.98 -12.01 8.04
C GLY A 144 1.66 -12.19 9.52
N LEU A 145 1.00 -11.18 10.09
CA LEU A 145 0.52 -11.20 11.47
C LEU A 145 -1.00 -10.96 11.53
N ALA A 146 -1.61 -11.46 12.61
CA ALA A 146 -2.96 -11.05 13.02
C ALA A 146 -2.93 -10.60 14.48
N GLU A 147 -3.71 -9.56 14.80
CA GLU A 147 -3.91 -9.09 16.17
C GLU A 147 -4.67 -10.17 16.97
N THR A 148 -4.29 -10.35 18.22
CA THR A 148 -4.98 -11.24 19.18
C THR A 148 -5.66 -10.41 20.24
N GLU A 149 -6.71 -10.94 20.81
CA GLU A 149 -7.41 -10.33 21.95
C GLU A 149 -6.50 -10.21 23.19
#